data_a69eb542f998ae1662e8defdd71190ab
#
_entry.id   a69eb542f998ae1662e8defdd71190ab
#
_cell.length_a   1.000
_cell.length_b   1.000
_cell.length_c   1.000
_cell.angle_alpha   90.00
_cell.angle_beta   90.00
_cell.angle_gamma   90.00
#
_symmetry.space_group_name_H-M   'P 1'
#
loop_
_entity.id
_entity.type
_entity.pdbx_description
1 polymer ?
#
loop_
_entity_poly.entity_id
_entity_poly.type
_entity_poly.pdbx_seq_one_letter_code
_entity_poly.pdbx_strand_id
1 'polypeptide(L)'
;GTNDNRAITIEVASDTTHPYAVTAKAYAALLDLVTDICKRNGIKKLVWSTNKNDRVNHRNGCNMTVHRDFANKACPGEYLYSRHGEIAAEVNRRLQGASNGGGVVVTPPSVEKPTGGTTGATVTPYHVRVKITNLNIRKGPGTNYGATGYIQPGIYTIVAESTGKGAAKWGKLKSGAGWISLDYATKT
;
A
#
# COMPACT_ATOMS: atom_id res chain seq x y z
N GLY A 1 -14.43 24.46 5.93
CA GLY A 1 -14.05 23.06 5.80
C GLY A 1 -12.61 22.90 5.37
N THR A 2 -12.03 21.80 5.70
CA THR A 2 -10.66 21.43 5.32
C THR A 2 -10.54 21.04 3.84
N ASN A 3 -11.65 20.95 3.12
CA ASN A 3 -11.63 20.69 1.69
C ASN A 3 -11.48 22.01 0.94
N ASP A 4 -10.38 22.10 0.24
CA ASP A 4 -10.14 23.15 -0.74
C ASP A 4 -11.19 23.00 -1.85
N ASN A 5 -11.93 24.07 -2.15
CA ASN A 5 -12.91 24.07 -3.24
C ASN A 5 -12.28 23.80 -4.62
N ARG A 6 -10.96 23.72 -4.69
CA ARG A 6 -10.18 23.35 -5.89
C ARG A 6 -9.87 21.86 -5.98
N ALA A 7 -10.20 21.10 -4.94
CA ALA A 7 -9.93 19.67 -4.89
C ALA A 7 -11.15 18.83 -5.31
N ILE A 8 -10.91 17.78 -6.04
CA ILE A 8 -11.91 16.74 -6.32
C ILE A 8 -11.77 15.69 -5.23
N THR A 9 -12.82 15.53 -4.43
CA THR A 9 -12.84 14.56 -3.33
C THR A 9 -13.55 13.28 -3.75
N ILE A 10 -12.95 12.15 -3.43
CA ILE A 10 -13.49 10.81 -3.72
C ILE A 10 -13.57 10.03 -2.42
N GLU A 11 -14.73 9.48 -2.13
CA GLU A 11 -14.93 8.51 -1.06
C GLU A 11 -15.14 7.12 -1.63
N VAL A 12 -14.54 6.13 -1.00
CA VAL A 12 -14.60 4.73 -1.44
C VAL A 12 -15.15 3.89 -0.30
N ALA A 13 -16.21 3.13 -0.57
CA ALA A 13 -16.75 2.19 0.40
C ALA A 13 -15.71 1.13 0.79
N SER A 14 -15.54 0.94 2.08
CA SER A 14 -14.54 0.04 2.66
C SER A 14 -15.15 -0.79 3.79
N ASP A 15 -14.39 -1.78 4.29
CA ASP A 15 -14.71 -2.44 5.55
C ASP A 15 -14.74 -1.43 6.70
N THR A 16 -15.50 -1.76 7.74
CA THR A 16 -15.67 -0.92 8.93
C THR A 16 -14.52 -1.00 9.92
N THR A 17 -13.63 -1.98 9.74
CA THR A 17 -12.49 -2.24 10.62
C THR A 17 -11.16 -2.07 9.90
N HIS A 18 -10.10 -1.76 10.67
CA HIS A 18 -8.74 -1.70 10.13
C HIS A 18 -8.35 -3.01 9.42
N PRO A 19 -7.72 -2.96 8.23
CA PRO A 19 -7.12 -1.81 7.54
C PRO A 19 -8.10 -1.01 6.66
N TYR A 20 -9.40 -1.16 6.83
CA TYR A 20 -10.44 -0.54 6.00
C TYR A 20 -10.30 -0.94 4.53
N ALA A 21 -10.27 -2.25 4.31
CA ALA A 21 -10.07 -2.82 3.00
C ALA A 21 -11.24 -2.49 2.07
N VAL A 22 -10.94 -2.30 0.79
CA VAL A 22 -11.96 -2.12 -0.25
C VAL A 22 -12.04 -3.37 -1.12
N THR A 23 -13.23 -3.65 -1.65
CA THR A 23 -13.41 -4.81 -2.54
C THR A 23 -12.68 -4.61 -3.87
N ALA A 24 -12.41 -5.72 -4.57
CA ALA A 24 -11.85 -5.73 -5.90
C ALA A 24 -12.59 -4.80 -6.86
N LYS A 25 -13.90 -4.91 -6.82
CA LYS A 25 -14.79 -4.13 -7.68
C LYS A 25 -14.71 -2.63 -7.35
N ALA A 26 -14.70 -2.27 -6.06
CA ALA A 26 -14.58 -0.88 -5.66
C ALA A 26 -13.21 -0.28 -6.03
N TYR A 27 -12.14 -1.06 -5.90
CA TYR A 27 -10.79 -0.63 -6.28
C TYR A 27 -10.68 -0.43 -7.81
N ALA A 28 -11.23 -1.34 -8.61
CA ALA A 28 -11.26 -1.19 -10.07
C ALA A 28 -12.06 0.05 -10.48
N ALA A 29 -13.25 0.24 -9.90
CA ALA A 29 -14.09 1.42 -10.15
C ALA A 29 -13.39 2.73 -9.75
N LEU A 30 -12.61 2.72 -8.66
CA LEU A 30 -11.78 3.87 -8.27
C LEU A 30 -10.77 4.23 -9.35
N LEU A 31 -10.05 3.24 -9.90
CA LEU A 31 -9.07 3.47 -10.97
C LEU A 31 -9.72 4.01 -12.24
N ASP A 32 -10.88 3.48 -12.61
CA ASP A 32 -11.64 3.94 -13.77
C ASP A 32 -12.11 5.38 -13.58
N LEU A 33 -12.72 5.67 -12.43
CA LEU A 33 -13.21 7.00 -12.08
C LEU A 33 -12.09 8.04 -12.06
N VAL A 34 -10.97 7.74 -11.41
CA VAL A 34 -9.83 8.67 -11.31
C VAL A 34 -9.22 8.91 -12.68
N THR A 35 -9.12 7.88 -13.52
CA THR A 35 -8.64 8.01 -14.91
C THR A 35 -9.56 8.92 -15.73
N ASP A 36 -10.87 8.75 -15.62
CA ASP A 36 -11.85 9.58 -16.30
C ASP A 36 -11.80 11.05 -15.80
N ILE A 37 -11.74 11.25 -14.49
CA ILE A 37 -11.57 12.59 -13.89
C ILE A 37 -10.32 13.28 -14.43
N CYS A 38 -9.18 12.58 -14.49
CA CYS A 38 -7.95 13.12 -15.03
C CYS A 38 -8.10 13.56 -16.49
N LYS A 39 -8.72 12.70 -17.31
CA LYS A 39 -8.99 13.02 -18.74
C LYS A 39 -9.85 14.25 -18.91
N ARG A 40 -10.97 14.31 -18.20
CA ARG A 40 -11.93 15.44 -18.29
C ARG A 40 -11.36 16.77 -17.80
N ASN A 41 -10.45 16.72 -16.84
CA ASN A 41 -9.85 17.94 -16.26
C ASN A 41 -8.44 18.24 -16.78
N GLY A 42 -7.99 17.56 -17.82
CA GLY A 42 -6.68 17.82 -18.44
C GLY A 42 -5.49 17.47 -17.55
N ILE A 43 -5.68 16.66 -16.51
CA ILE A 43 -4.61 16.20 -15.62
C ILE A 43 -3.79 15.13 -16.35
N LYS A 44 -2.58 15.49 -16.75
CA LYS A 44 -1.72 14.61 -17.54
C LYS A 44 -1.01 13.55 -16.72
N LYS A 45 -0.83 13.80 -15.40
CA LYS A 45 -0.09 12.91 -14.50
C LYS A 45 -0.55 13.09 -13.07
N LEU A 46 -0.76 11.98 -12.37
CA LEU A 46 -0.89 11.95 -10.91
C LEU A 46 0.48 11.79 -10.26
N VAL A 47 0.74 12.57 -9.24
CA VAL A 47 1.98 12.53 -8.46
C VAL A 47 1.63 12.38 -6.98
N TRP A 48 2.05 11.26 -6.42
CA TRP A 48 1.96 10.95 -4.99
C TRP A 48 3.34 11.04 -4.34
N SER A 49 3.40 11.61 -3.13
CA SER A 49 4.58 11.54 -2.26
C SER A 49 4.21 10.85 -0.95
N THR A 50 5.12 10.08 -0.39
CA THR A 50 4.99 9.54 0.97
C THR A 50 5.16 10.61 2.04
N ASN A 51 5.76 11.76 1.69
CA ASN A 51 5.94 12.90 2.57
C ASN A 51 4.69 13.80 2.57
N LYS A 52 4.05 13.94 3.74
CA LYS A 52 2.88 14.80 3.93
C LYS A 52 3.13 16.25 3.50
N ASN A 53 4.30 16.82 3.81
CA ASN A 53 4.61 18.21 3.47
C ASN A 53 4.67 18.43 1.95
N ASP A 54 5.10 17.45 1.18
CA ASP A 54 5.08 17.53 -0.29
C ASP A 54 3.64 17.56 -0.80
N ARG A 55 2.78 16.71 -0.23
CA ARG A 55 1.37 16.63 -0.64
C ARG A 55 0.61 17.91 -0.32
N VAL A 56 0.70 18.37 0.93
CA VAL A 56 -0.04 19.54 1.41
C VAL A 56 0.41 20.84 0.72
N ASN A 57 1.70 20.94 0.39
CA ASN A 57 2.28 22.12 -0.25
C ASN A 57 2.50 21.93 -1.75
N HIS A 58 1.95 20.88 -2.36
CA HIS A 58 2.06 20.58 -3.79
C HIS A 58 3.51 20.59 -4.33
N ARG A 59 4.47 20.22 -3.48
CA ARG A 59 5.90 20.18 -3.86
C ARG A 59 6.14 19.06 -4.88
N ASN A 60 7.14 19.25 -5.73
CA ASN A 60 7.53 18.28 -6.75
C ASN A 60 6.36 17.83 -7.66
N GLY A 61 5.36 18.70 -7.84
CA GLY A 61 4.19 18.43 -8.66
C GLY A 61 3.15 17.52 -8.00
N CYS A 62 3.24 17.27 -6.68
CA CYS A 62 2.23 16.49 -5.95
C CYS A 62 0.84 17.11 -6.15
N ASN A 63 -0.10 16.30 -6.61
CA ASN A 63 -1.49 16.66 -6.84
C ASN A 63 -2.48 15.66 -6.25
N MET A 64 -1.99 14.78 -5.39
CA MET A 64 -2.80 13.84 -4.62
C MET A 64 -2.64 14.13 -3.12
N THR A 65 -3.75 14.25 -2.41
CA THR A 65 -3.81 14.43 -0.97
C THR A 65 -4.81 13.47 -0.35
N VAL A 66 -4.81 13.35 0.96
CA VAL A 66 -5.74 12.50 1.70
C VAL A 66 -6.28 13.23 2.92
N HIS A 67 -7.43 12.83 3.42
CA HIS A 67 -8.09 13.49 4.54
C HIS A 67 -7.19 13.60 5.79
N ARG A 68 -6.41 12.56 6.10
CA ARG A 68 -5.46 12.59 7.24
C ARG A 68 -4.33 13.61 7.09
N ASP A 69 -4.15 14.20 5.92
CA ASP A 69 -3.17 15.28 5.74
C ASP A 69 -3.65 16.59 6.37
N PHE A 70 -4.96 16.78 6.50
CA PHE A 70 -5.59 18.04 6.94
C PHE A 70 -6.35 17.91 8.26
N ALA A 71 -6.64 16.69 8.71
CA ALA A 71 -7.38 16.44 9.94
C ALA A 71 -6.90 15.16 10.64
N ASN A 72 -7.15 15.05 11.94
CA ASN A 72 -6.89 13.82 12.69
C ASN A 72 -7.96 12.78 12.39
N LYS A 73 -7.84 12.12 11.26
CA LYS A 73 -8.79 11.11 10.75
C LYS A 73 -8.05 9.88 10.24
N ALA A 74 -8.72 8.72 10.31
CA ALA A 74 -8.19 7.47 9.74
C ALA A 74 -8.27 7.44 8.20
N CYS A 75 -9.17 8.23 7.60
CA CYS A 75 -9.37 8.28 6.15
C CYS A 75 -8.07 8.65 5.40
N PRO A 76 -7.73 7.92 4.32
CA PRO A 76 -8.53 6.98 3.54
C PRO A 76 -8.48 5.52 4.05
N GLY A 77 -8.03 5.27 5.26
CA GLY A 77 -7.72 3.94 5.77
C GLY A 77 -6.35 3.44 5.28
N GLU A 78 -5.77 2.51 6.01
CA GLU A 78 -4.40 2.05 5.71
C GLU A 78 -4.33 1.27 4.39
N TYR A 79 -5.41 0.56 4.05
CA TYR A 79 -5.48 -0.19 2.80
C TYR A 79 -5.28 0.71 1.57
N LEU A 80 -6.02 1.81 1.44
CA LEU A 80 -5.86 2.74 0.32
C LEU A 80 -4.62 3.63 0.49
N TYR A 81 -4.32 4.06 1.72
CA TYR A 81 -3.18 4.94 1.97
C TYR A 81 -1.86 4.34 1.47
N SER A 82 -1.62 3.07 1.78
CA SER A 82 -0.41 2.38 1.32
C SER A 82 -0.36 2.16 -0.20
N ARG A 83 -1.51 2.26 -0.88
CA ARG A 83 -1.63 2.02 -2.33
C ARG A 83 -1.73 3.28 -3.18
N HIS A 84 -1.67 4.47 -2.61
CA HIS A 84 -1.79 5.71 -3.41
C HIS A 84 -0.71 5.82 -4.49
N GLY A 85 0.50 5.33 -4.24
CA GLY A 85 1.55 5.27 -5.26
C GLY A 85 1.22 4.31 -6.41
N GLU A 86 0.61 3.16 -6.09
CA GLU A 86 0.16 2.18 -7.09
C GLU A 86 -1.03 2.72 -7.90
N ILE A 87 -1.97 3.40 -7.24
CA ILE A 87 -3.10 4.08 -7.89
C ILE A 87 -2.58 5.13 -8.87
N ALA A 88 -1.65 5.99 -8.44
CA ALA A 88 -1.05 7.00 -9.31
C ALA A 88 -0.35 6.38 -10.51
N ALA A 89 0.44 5.32 -10.31
CA ALA A 89 1.16 4.63 -11.38
C ALA A 89 0.19 4.01 -12.41
N GLU A 90 -0.85 3.33 -11.95
CA GLU A 90 -1.82 2.67 -12.83
C GLU A 90 -2.66 3.70 -13.61
N VAL A 91 -3.13 4.76 -12.95
CA VAL A 91 -3.85 5.84 -13.64
C VAL A 91 -2.97 6.51 -14.69
N ASN A 92 -1.72 6.79 -14.36
CA ASN A 92 -0.76 7.38 -15.30
C ASN A 92 -0.53 6.48 -16.52
N ARG A 93 -0.44 5.17 -16.32
CA ARG A 93 -0.34 4.19 -17.42
C ARG A 93 -1.57 4.27 -18.34
N ARG A 94 -2.78 4.36 -17.78
CA ARG A 94 -4.04 4.50 -18.53
C ARG A 94 -4.15 5.83 -19.29
N LEU A 95 -3.62 6.90 -18.71
CA LEU A 95 -3.60 8.23 -19.34
C LEU A 95 -2.66 8.29 -20.56
N GLN A 96 -1.60 7.49 -20.56
CA GLN A 96 -0.64 7.42 -21.67
C GLN A 96 -1.15 6.61 -22.87
N GLY A 97 -2.40 6.17 -22.86
CA GLY A 97 -3.01 5.46 -23.98
C GLY A 97 -2.46 4.05 -24.19
N ALA A 98 -1.83 3.46 -23.18
CA ALA A 98 -1.53 2.04 -23.18
C ALA A 98 -2.85 1.25 -23.14
N SER A 99 -3.53 1.21 -24.28
CA SER A 99 -4.59 0.24 -24.55
C SER A 99 -3.91 -1.11 -24.61
N ASN A 100 -3.92 -1.84 -23.52
CA ASN A 100 -3.58 -3.24 -23.59
C ASN A 100 -4.82 -4.04 -24.03
N GLY A 101 -4.72 -4.55 -25.23
CA GLY A 101 -5.20 -5.90 -25.46
C GLY A 101 -4.32 -6.84 -24.62
N GLY A 102 -4.73 -7.11 -23.43
CA GLY A 102 -4.02 -7.93 -22.46
C GLY A 102 -4.43 -7.45 -21.07
N GLY A 103 -5.55 -7.99 -20.55
CA GLY A 103 -6.03 -7.63 -19.23
C GLY A 103 -4.98 -7.95 -18.18
N VAL A 104 -4.23 -6.93 -17.72
CA VAL A 104 -3.83 -6.92 -16.34
C VAL A 104 -5.12 -6.61 -15.58
N VAL A 105 -5.85 -7.64 -15.27
CA VAL A 105 -6.83 -7.60 -14.20
C VAL A 105 -6.03 -7.20 -12.98
N VAL A 106 -6.07 -5.89 -12.63
CA VAL A 106 -5.65 -5.45 -11.31
C VAL A 106 -6.77 -5.91 -10.39
N THR A 107 -6.84 -7.23 -10.20
CA THR A 107 -7.59 -7.76 -9.09
C THR A 107 -6.95 -7.13 -7.86
N PRO A 108 -7.74 -6.51 -6.95
CA PRO A 108 -7.28 -6.40 -5.59
C PRO A 108 -6.80 -7.79 -5.26
N PRO A 109 -5.70 -7.96 -4.55
CA PRO A 109 -5.29 -9.28 -4.17
C PRO A 109 -6.48 -9.91 -3.45
N SER A 110 -7.25 -10.68 -4.19
CA SER A 110 -7.98 -11.80 -3.65
C SER A 110 -6.99 -12.41 -2.67
N VAL A 111 -7.47 -12.96 -1.58
CA VAL A 111 -6.68 -13.85 -0.73
C VAL A 111 -6.31 -15.06 -1.60
N GLU A 112 -5.59 -14.83 -2.69
CA GLU A 112 -4.94 -15.85 -3.48
C GLU A 112 -3.53 -15.99 -2.94
N LYS A 113 -3.31 -17.18 -2.42
CA LYS A 113 -2.02 -17.76 -2.13
C LYS A 113 -1.01 -17.29 -3.19
N PRO A 114 0.05 -16.52 -2.83
CA PRO A 114 1.02 -16.09 -3.80
C PRO A 114 1.78 -17.29 -4.35
N THR A 115 1.50 -17.62 -5.60
CA THR A 115 2.37 -18.43 -6.43
C THR A 115 3.34 -17.50 -7.13
N GLY A 116 4.56 -17.46 -6.65
CA GLY A 116 5.62 -16.74 -7.35
C GLY A 116 6.77 -16.29 -6.44
N GLY A 117 7.67 -17.23 -6.11
CA GLY A 117 9.10 -17.01 -6.03
C GLY A 117 9.69 -16.18 -4.89
N THR A 118 9.88 -16.74 -3.78
CA THR A 118 11.12 -17.04 -3.05
C THR A 118 10.70 -17.83 -1.81
N THR A 119 10.98 -19.10 -1.84
CA THR A 119 10.59 -20.09 -0.84
C THR A 119 11.34 -19.85 0.46
N GLY A 120 10.73 -19.06 1.34
CA GLY A 120 11.01 -19.15 2.76
C GLY A 120 10.47 -20.50 3.25
N ALA A 121 11.21 -21.21 4.10
CA ALA A 121 10.70 -22.41 4.72
C ALA A 121 9.44 -22.09 5.51
N THR A 122 8.34 -22.79 5.23
CA THR A 122 7.11 -22.69 6.02
C THR A 122 7.42 -23.16 7.44
N VAL A 123 7.10 -22.35 8.42
CA VAL A 123 7.30 -22.70 9.83
C VAL A 123 5.94 -22.86 10.51
N THR A 124 5.90 -23.64 11.58
CA THR A 124 4.73 -23.61 12.47
C THR A 124 4.51 -22.16 12.91
N PRO A 125 3.30 -21.62 12.72
CA PRO A 125 3.02 -20.22 13.05
C PRO A 125 3.38 -19.88 14.49
N TYR A 126 4.12 -18.78 14.69
CA TYR A 126 4.49 -18.32 16.02
C TYR A 126 4.37 -16.79 16.10
N HIS A 127 4.36 -16.28 17.33
CA HIS A 127 4.21 -14.86 17.57
C HIS A 127 5.57 -14.18 17.81
N VAL A 128 5.67 -12.97 17.29
CA VAL A 128 6.79 -12.06 17.58
C VAL A 128 6.27 -10.73 18.08
N ARG A 129 7.01 -10.12 19.00
CA ARG A 129 6.77 -8.76 19.49
C ARG A 129 7.74 -7.80 18.80
N VAL A 130 7.21 -6.85 18.05
CA VAL A 130 7.93 -5.70 17.50
C VAL A 130 7.83 -4.55 18.50
N LYS A 131 8.96 -3.94 18.88
CA LYS A 131 9.02 -2.83 19.83
C LYS A 131 9.32 -1.47 19.18
N ILE A 132 9.90 -1.50 17.99
CA ILE A 132 10.28 -0.27 17.27
C ILE A 132 9.13 0.25 16.43
N THR A 133 9.07 1.54 16.26
CA THR A 133 8.19 2.21 15.29
C THR A 133 8.78 2.10 13.87
N ASN A 134 7.93 2.03 12.86
CA ASN A 134 8.32 2.11 11.45
C ASN A 134 9.22 0.97 10.95
N LEU A 135 9.09 -0.26 11.46
CA LEU A 135 9.74 -1.41 10.86
C LEU A 135 9.18 -1.67 9.46
N ASN A 136 10.02 -1.62 8.45
CA ASN A 136 9.59 -1.81 7.05
C ASN A 136 9.00 -3.20 6.82
N ILE A 137 7.86 -3.21 6.13
CA ILE A 137 7.30 -4.41 5.48
C ILE A 137 7.80 -4.41 4.03
N ARG A 138 8.31 -5.54 3.55
CA ARG A 138 8.87 -5.67 2.20
C ARG A 138 8.18 -6.75 1.38
N LYS A 139 8.26 -6.62 0.05
CA LYS A 139 7.68 -7.60 -0.90
C LYS A 139 8.35 -8.99 -0.81
N GLY A 140 9.57 -9.05 -0.28
CA GLY A 140 10.34 -10.29 -0.13
C GLY A 140 11.34 -10.20 1.03
N PRO A 141 12.03 -11.33 1.34
CA PRO A 141 12.97 -11.42 2.44
C PRO A 141 14.30 -10.76 2.09
N GLY A 142 14.41 -9.45 2.27
CA GLY A 142 15.65 -8.72 2.03
C GLY A 142 15.46 -7.23 1.78
N THR A 143 16.51 -6.45 2.02
CA THR A 143 16.54 -5.00 1.75
C THR A 143 16.58 -4.67 0.26
N ASN A 144 16.87 -5.63 -0.60
CA ASN A 144 16.79 -5.54 -2.05
C ASN A 144 15.35 -5.60 -2.59
N TYR A 145 14.38 -5.99 -1.74
CA TYR A 145 12.96 -5.93 -2.09
C TYR A 145 12.35 -4.60 -1.67
N GLY A 146 11.51 -4.04 -2.53
CA GLY A 146 10.80 -2.79 -2.25
C GLY A 146 9.98 -2.86 -0.95
N ALA A 147 9.98 -1.78 -0.18
CA ALA A 147 9.10 -1.64 0.98
C ALA A 147 7.66 -1.41 0.52
N THR A 148 6.70 -2.03 1.21
CA THR A 148 5.26 -1.90 0.96
C THR A 148 4.56 -1.07 2.03
N GLY A 149 5.24 -0.81 3.15
CA GLY A 149 4.71 -0.07 4.29
C GLY A 149 5.55 -0.29 5.54
N TYR A 150 4.98 0.05 6.68
CA TYR A 150 5.61 -0.09 7.99
C TYR A 150 4.71 -0.85 8.94
N ILE A 151 5.32 -1.57 9.86
CA ILE A 151 4.63 -2.21 10.98
C ILE A 151 4.90 -1.39 12.26
N GLN A 152 3.87 -1.20 13.06
CA GLN A 152 3.95 -0.50 14.35
C GLN A 152 4.34 -1.47 15.47
N PRO A 153 4.74 -0.97 16.65
CA PRO A 153 4.92 -1.83 17.81
C PRO A 153 3.67 -2.69 18.08
N GLY A 154 3.88 -3.98 18.30
CA GLY A 154 2.76 -4.91 18.48
C GLY A 154 3.18 -6.38 18.42
N ILE A 155 2.21 -7.27 18.50
CA ILE A 155 2.42 -8.72 18.38
C ILE A 155 1.91 -9.16 17.01
N TYR A 156 2.74 -9.91 16.28
CA TYR A 156 2.47 -10.36 14.92
C TYR A 156 2.76 -11.84 14.76
N THR A 157 2.01 -12.50 13.90
CA THR A 157 2.19 -13.93 13.61
C THR A 157 3.07 -14.10 12.38
N ILE A 158 4.13 -14.90 12.52
CA ILE A 158 5.04 -15.30 11.44
C ILE A 158 4.64 -16.69 10.95
N VAL A 159 4.57 -16.87 9.64
CA VAL A 159 4.17 -18.12 8.96
C VAL A 159 5.25 -18.72 8.07
N ALA A 160 6.30 -17.97 7.78
CA ALA A 160 7.47 -18.47 7.07
C ALA A 160 8.70 -17.66 7.46
N GLU A 161 9.87 -18.28 7.41
CA GLU A 161 11.17 -17.62 7.61
C GLU A 161 12.03 -17.78 6.37
N SER A 162 12.92 -16.82 6.14
CA SER A 162 13.93 -16.87 5.09
C SER A 162 15.18 -16.09 5.50
N THR A 163 16.31 -16.47 4.95
CA THR A 163 17.50 -15.61 4.93
C THR A 163 17.36 -14.56 3.83
N GLY A 164 18.08 -13.44 3.97
CA GLY A 164 18.04 -12.39 2.96
C GLY A 164 18.92 -11.20 3.33
N LYS A 165 19.20 -10.36 2.36
CA LYS A 165 20.07 -9.21 2.56
C LYS A 165 19.53 -8.25 3.62
N GLY A 166 20.39 -7.81 4.54
CA GLY A 166 20.09 -6.74 5.49
C GLY A 166 19.39 -7.15 6.78
N ALA A 167 19.29 -8.45 7.04
CA ALA A 167 18.91 -9.01 8.35
C ALA A 167 19.38 -10.46 8.45
N ALA A 168 19.59 -10.94 9.67
CA ALA A 168 19.95 -12.35 9.93
C ALA A 168 18.80 -13.28 9.49
N LYS A 169 17.57 -12.87 9.75
CA LYS A 169 16.35 -13.57 9.32
C LYS A 169 15.23 -12.60 8.96
N TRP A 170 14.41 -13.04 8.04
CA TRP A 170 13.17 -12.39 7.60
C TRP A 170 11.98 -13.28 7.94
N GLY A 171 10.92 -12.69 8.48
CA GLY A 171 9.68 -13.38 8.81
C GLY A 171 8.53 -12.91 7.94
N LYS A 172 7.79 -13.84 7.35
CA LYS A 172 6.58 -13.55 6.59
C LYS A 172 5.40 -13.39 7.52
N LEU A 173 4.73 -12.25 7.43
CA LEU A 173 3.54 -11.96 8.20
C LEU A 173 2.35 -12.82 7.75
N LYS A 174 1.60 -13.39 8.70
CA LYS A 174 0.37 -14.14 8.45
C LYS A 174 -0.69 -13.29 7.73
N SER A 175 -0.70 -11.98 7.96
CA SER A 175 -1.63 -11.05 7.30
C SER A 175 -1.45 -10.95 5.79
N GLY A 176 -0.36 -11.51 5.24
CA GLY A 176 -0.03 -11.37 3.81
C GLY A 176 0.62 -10.04 3.44
N ALA A 177 0.76 -9.10 4.37
CA ALA A 177 1.33 -7.77 4.11
C ALA A 177 2.77 -7.81 3.57
N GLY A 178 3.52 -8.88 3.86
CA GLY A 178 4.89 -9.06 3.36
C GLY A 178 5.83 -9.62 4.40
N TRP A 179 7.10 -9.22 4.28
CA TRP A 179 8.22 -9.70 5.09
C TRP A 179 8.77 -8.59 5.97
N ILE A 180 9.09 -8.92 7.21
CA ILE A 180 9.76 -8.04 8.17
C ILE A 180 11.10 -8.64 8.60
N SER A 181 12.06 -7.78 8.96
CA SER A 181 13.29 -8.23 9.61
C SER A 181 12.98 -8.74 11.02
N LEU A 182 13.41 -9.96 11.32
CA LEU A 182 13.26 -10.54 12.66
C LEU A 182 14.33 -10.04 13.64
N ASP A 183 15.34 -9.31 13.18
CA ASP A 183 16.36 -8.69 14.05
C ASP A 183 15.73 -7.61 14.97
N TYR A 184 14.58 -7.07 14.58
CA TYR A 184 13.80 -6.09 15.36
C TYR A 184 12.56 -6.67 16.04
N ALA A 185 12.47 -8.00 16.09
CA ALA A 185 11.32 -8.71 16.65
C ALA A 185 11.78 -9.79 17.64
N THR A 186 11.10 -9.88 18.76
CA THR A 186 11.37 -10.88 19.79
C THR A 186 10.28 -11.94 19.77
N LYS A 187 10.64 -13.22 19.68
CA LYS A 187 9.68 -14.33 19.77
C LYS A 187 9.02 -14.34 21.15
N THR A 188 7.69 -14.52 21.18
CA THR A 188 6.88 -14.56 22.42
C THR A 188 6.18 -15.89 22.56
#